data_70d3cf0f75019cd834ae1437a6f1412b
#
_entry.id   70d3cf0f75019cd834ae1437a6f1412b
#
_cell.length_a   1.000
_cell.length_b   1.000
_cell.length_c   1.000
_cell.angle_alpha   90.00
_cell.angle_beta   90.00
_cell.angle_gamma   90.00
#
_symmetry.space_group_name_H-M   'P 1'
#
loop_
_entity.id
_entity.type
_entity.pdbx_description
1 polymer ?
#
loop_
_entity_poly.entity_id
_entity_poly.type
_entity_poly.pdbx_seq_one_letter_code
_entity_poly.pdbx_strand_id
1 'polypeptide(L)'
;QIRVGMLHARYLDETIPLKYDLIGQETTGIGGFFKALRTIPVMQHICDRIEAICPNAWLINFTNPSGIITEFVLNHTNVKCMGLCNVPINMIDDTKEAMGDDCDITYVGLNHLSWITSVKKDGKELIDDMLAQGFSTKVMANIKDDGFSLDCLNAVRGIPSSYLQYYYCRDAKLKHQKEDEKCR
;
A
#
# COMPACT_ATOMS: atom_id res chain seq x y z
N GLN A 1 -1.13 -10.19 15.30
CA GLN A 1 -1.01 -8.86 14.69
C GLN A 1 -0.42 -7.89 15.71
N ILE A 2 0.61 -7.15 15.31
CA ILE A 2 1.25 -6.13 16.16
C ILE A 2 1.06 -4.74 15.55
N ARG A 3 0.88 -3.74 16.42
CA ARG A 3 0.92 -2.32 16.10
C ARG A 3 1.66 -1.60 17.22
N VAL A 4 2.96 -1.43 17.06
CA VAL A 4 3.81 -0.79 18.06
C VAL A 4 3.47 0.69 18.20
N GLY A 5 3.20 1.13 19.44
CA GLY A 5 2.78 2.51 19.74
C GLY A 5 1.30 2.80 19.48
N MET A 6 0.52 1.82 19.03
CA MET A 6 -0.92 1.90 18.82
C MET A 6 -1.33 3.08 17.89
N LEU A 7 -2.54 3.60 18.04
CA LEU A 7 -3.08 4.68 17.21
C LEU A 7 -2.40 6.03 17.49
N HIS A 8 -1.99 6.27 18.72
CA HIS A 8 -1.31 7.53 19.07
C HIS A 8 0.00 7.70 18.30
N ALA A 9 0.84 6.66 18.25
CA ALA A 9 2.09 6.73 17.48
C ALA A 9 1.81 6.88 15.97
N ARG A 10 0.78 6.21 15.46
CA ARG A 10 0.34 6.41 14.07
C ARG A 10 -0.07 7.85 13.80
N TYR A 11 -0.84 8.45 14.67
CA TYR A 11 -1.23 9.86 14.56
C TYR A 11 0.00 10.78 14.46
N LEU A 12 1.01 10.55 15.29
CA LEU A 12 2.26 11.31 15.23
C LEU A 12 3.03 11.07 13.93
N ASP A 13 3.10 9.83 13.43
CA ASP A 13 3.75 9.49 12.17
C ASP A 13 3.08 10.20 10.97
N GLU A 14 1.77 10.42 11.04
CA GLU A 14 1.01 11.08 9.99
C GLU A 14 0.99 12.60 10.11
N THR A 15 1.08 13.17 11.32
CA THR A 15 0.92 14.62 11.55
C THR A 15 2.24 15.39 11.67
N ILE A 16 3.29 14.77 12.22
CA ILE A 16 4.60 15.44 12.33
C ILE A 16 5.16 15.82 10.95
N PRO A 17 5.15 14.95 9.92
CA PRO A 17 5.63 15.31 8.60
C PRO A 17 4.94 16.52 7.98
N LEU A 18 3.63 16.69 8.24
CA LEU A 18 2.84 17.80 7.68
C LEU A 18 3.36 19.18 8.10
N LYS A 19 3.99 19.27 9.29
CA LYS A 19 4.62 20.50 9.78
C LYS A 19 5.84 20.94 8.95
N TYR A 20 6.39 20.03 8.16
CA TYR A 20 7.56 20.22 7.32
C TYR A 20 7.22 20.12 5.83
N ASP A 21 5.96 20.29 5.46
CA ASP A 21 5.47 20.15 4.08
C ASP A 21 5.75 18.77 3.45
N LEU A 22 5.78 17.73 4.30
CA LEU A 22 5.93 16.35 3.89
C LEU A 22 4.64 15.58 4.07
N ILE A 23 4.40 14.63 3.19
CA ILE A 23 3.26 13.71 3.27
C ILE A 23 3.33 12.88 4.57
N GLY A 24 2.24 12.86 5.32
CA GLY A 24 2.04 12.01 6.48
C GLY A 24 1.37 10.70 6.10
N GLN A 25 2.10 9.58 6.21
CA GLN A 25 1.60 8.26 5.84
C GLN A 25 2.33 7.16 6.64
N GLU A 26 1.59 6.15 7.13
CA GLU A 26 2.14 5.13 8.03
C GLU A 26 3.03 4.08 7.35
N THR A 27 3.02 3.99 6.02
CA THR A 27 3.67 2.90 5.26
C THR A 27 4.85 3.40 4.45
N THR A 28 4.76 4.60 3.91
CA THR A 28 5.76 5.22 3.03
C THR A 28 6.26 6.52 3.62
N GLY A 29 7.38 7.02 3.09
CA GLY A 29 7.98 8.29 3.52
C GLY A 29 8.46 8.26 4.97
N ILE A 30 8.50 9.46 5.57
CA ILE A 30 9.08 9.64 6.92
C ILE A 30 8.24 8.97 8.02
N GLY A 31 6.92 8.93 7.88
CA GLY A 31 6.05 8.25 8.84
C GLY A 31 6.25 6.73 8.81
N GLY A 32 6.38 6.14 7.62
CA GLY A 32 6.75 4.73 7.46
C GLY A 32 8.12 4.42 8.07
N PHE A 33 9.09 5.30 7.88
CA PHE A 33 10.42 5.18 8.50
C PHE A 33 10.34 5.17 10.04
N PHE A 34 9.65 6.13 10.66
CA PHE A 34 9.48 6.15 12.12
C PHE A 34 8.77 4.90 12.64
N LYS A 35 7.75 4.44 11.93
CA LYS A 35 7.06 3.22 12.29
C LYS A 35 7.96 1.99 12.18
N ALA A 36 8.80 1.91 11.15
CA ALA A 36 9.80 0.85 11.01
C ALA A 36 10.79 0.83 12.18
N LEU A 37 11.36 1.99 12.53
CA LEU A 37 12.29 2.12 13.66
C LEU A 37 11.70 1.61 14.98
N ARG A 38 10.40 1.83 15.21
CA ARG A 38 9.72 1.31 16.41
C ARG A 38 9.43 -0.18 16.33
N THR A 39 9.16 -0.68 15.15
CA THR A 39 8.64 -2.05 14.95
C THR A 39 9.76 -3.06 14.86
N ILE A 40 10.90 -2.70 14.27
CA ILE A 40 12.04 -3.60 14.07
C ILE A 40 12.53 -4.24 15.39
N PRO A 41 12.76 -3.52 16.51
CA PRO A 41 13.19 -4.15 17.74
C PRO A 41 12.20 -5.19 18.28
N VAL A 42 10.90 -4.92 18.14
CA VAL A 42 9.86 -5.88 18.55
C VAL A 42 9.85 -7.10 17.62
N MET A 43 10.05 -6.88 16.32
CA MET A 43 10.12 -7.96 15.34
C MET A 43 11.36 -8.83 15.57
N GLN A 44 12.52 -8.23 15.90
CA GLN A 44 13.73 -8.98 16.28
C GLN A 44 13.44 -9.92 17.43
N HIS A 45 12.84 -9.41 18.50
CA HIS A 45 12.48 -10.25 19.66
C HIS A 45 11.53 -11.41 19.27
N ILE A 46 10.57 -11.17 18.39
CA ILE A 46 9.67 -12.22 17.89
C ILE A 46 10.47 -13.26 17.10
N CYS A 47 11.37 -12.84 16.22
CA CYS A 47 12.20 -13.74 15.43
C CYS A 47 13.12 -14.59 16.31
N ASP A 48 13.76 -13.99 17.32
CA ASP A 48 14.59 -14.73 18.29
C ASP A 48 13.78 -15.84 18.99
N ARG A 49 12.52 -15.56 19.32
CA ARG A 49 11.63 -16.55 19.94
C ARG A 49 11.19 -17.64 18.95
N ILE A 50 10.94 -17.27 17.67
CA ILE A 50 10.63 -18.25 16.62
C ILE A 50 11.81 -19.19 16.41
N GLU A 51 13.02 -18.66 16.27
CA GLU A 51 14.24 -19.45 16.09
C GLU A 51 14.47 -20.44 17.25
N ALA A 52 14.22 -19.99 18.50
CA ALA A 52 14.42 -20.81 19.70
C ALA A 52 13.37 -21.90 19.87
N ILE A 53 12.10 -21.68 19.48
CA ILE A 53 10.98 -22.56 19.83
C ILE A 53 10.49 -23.35 18.62
N CYS A 54 10.43 -22.72 17.45
CA CYS A 54 9.84 -23.29 16.23
C CYS A 54 10.59 -22.86 14.95
N PRO A 55 11.87 -23.23 14.79
CA PRO A 55 12.75 -22.70 13.74
C PRO A 55 12.27 -23.01 12.31
N ASN A 56 11.36 -23.95 12.13
CA ASN A 56 10.80 -24.28 10.83
C ASN A 56 9.51 -23.53 10.51
N ALA A 57 8.98 -22.73 11.43
CA ALA A 57 7.77 -21.96 11.21
C ALA A 57 7.95 -20.85 10.15
N TRP A 58 6.86 -20.50 9.49
CA TRP A 58 6.78 -19.34 8.62
C TRP A 58 6.20 -18.15 9.38
N LEU A 59 6.85 -17.01 9.28
CA LEU A 59 6.31 -15.72 9.71
C LEU A 59 5.58 -15.06 8.55
N ILE A 60 4.25 -14.92 8.67
CA ILE A 60 3.46 -14.17 7.71
C ILE A 60 3.32 -12.74 8.21
N ASN A 61 4.02 -11.81 7.58
CA ASN A 61 4.04 -10.41 7.97
C ASN A 61 2.97 -9.59 7.23
N PHE A 62 2.04 -9.03 8.00
CA PHE A 62 1.02 -8.06 7.53
C PHE A 62 1.22 -6.68 8.17
N THR A 63 2.28 -6.53 8.99
CA THR A 63 2.55 -5.30 9.72
C THR A 63 3.24 -4.30 8.82
N ASN A 64 2.65 -3.12 8.69
CA ASN A 64 3.25 -2.00 7.96
C ASN A 64 4.38 -1.32 8.76
N PRO A 65 5.39 -0.79 8.06
CA PRO A 65 5.63 -0.89 6.61
C PRO A 65 6.09 -2.30 6.20
N SER A 66 5.21 -3.03 5.53
CA SER A 66 5.40 -4.47 5.28
C SER A 66 6.70 -4.78 4.54
N GLY A 67 7.07 -3.97 3.55
CA GLY A 67 8.32 -4.15 2.80
C GLY A 67 9.55 -4.08 3.71
N ILE A 68 9.68 -3.00 4.49
CA ILE A 68 10.85 -2.78 5.38
C ILE A 68 10.94 -3.88 6.46
N ILE A 69 9.79 -4.24 7.06
CA ILE A 69 9.78 -5.26 8.12
C ILE A 69 10.11 -6.64 7.54
N THR A 70 9.59 -6.98 6.37
CA THR A 70 9.90 -8.26 5.71
C THR A 70 11.36 -8.32 5.29
N GLU A 71 11.90 -7.23 4.71
CA GLU A 71 13.32 -7.11 4.36
C GLU A 71 14.22 -7.29 5.59
N PHE A 72 13.87 -6.65 6.69
CA PHE A 72 14.60 -6.83 7.96
C PHE A 72 14.65 -8.30 8.39
N VAL A 73 13.50 -8.99 8.41
CA VAL A 73 13.43 -10.39 8.82
C VAL A 73 14.29 -11.27 7.90
N LEU A 74 14.17 -11.10 6.59
CA LEU A 74 14.88 -11.92 5.61
C LEU A 74 16.40 -11.69 5.61
N ASN A 75 16.86 -10.47 5.90
CA ASN A 75 18.28 -10.13 5.82
C ASN A 75 19.01 -10.22 7.16
N HIS A 76 18.30 -10.21 8.28
CA HIS A 76 18.91 -10.12 9.61
C HIS A 76 18.50 -11.23 10.57
N THR A 77 17.68 -12.19 10.13
CA THR A 77 17.29 -13.37 10.91
C THR A 77 17.30 -14.63 10.04
N ASN A 78 17.17 -15.82 10.64
CA ASN A 78 17.02 -17.08 9.91
C ASN A 78 15.54 -17.50 9.76
N VAL A 79 14.60 -16.65 10.14
CA VAL A 79 13.16 -16.93 10.09
C VAL A 79 12.66 -16.86 8.66
N LYS A 80 11.96 -17.90 8.23
CA LYS A 80 11.24 -17.89 6.95
C LYS A 80 10.13 -16.85 7.00
N CYS A 81 10.16 -15.86 6.13
CA CYS A 81 9.19 -14.76 6.16
C CYS A 81 8.53 -14.52 4.79
N MET A 82 7.27 -14.16 4.84
CA MET A 82 6.51 -13.66 3.70
C MET A 82 5.75 -12.40 4.10
N GLY A 83 5.99 -11.29 3.38
CA GLY A 83 5.24 -10.05 3.53
C GLY A 83 4.02 -10.03 2.62
N LEU A 84 2.86 -9.71 3.16
CA LEU A 84 1.61 -9.63 2.44
C LEU A 84 0.99 -8.23 2.51
N CYS A 85 0.22 -7.91 1.47
CA CYS A 85 -0.64 -6.74 1.41
C CYS A 85 -1.94 -7.11 0.69
N ASN A 86 -3.06 -6.55 1.13
CA ASN A 86 -4.36 -6.78 0.50
C ASN A 86 -4.66 -5.87 -0.69
N VAL A 87 -3.86 -4.85 -0.96
CA VAL A 87 -4.08 -3.92 -2.08
C VAL A 87 -4.15 -4.64 -3.43
N PRO A 88 -3.22 -5.55 -3.79
CA PRO A 88 -3.32 -6.27 -5.05
C PRO A 88 -4.61 -7.07 -5.20
N ILE A 89 -5.00 -7.78 -4.15
CA ILE A 89 -6.22 -8.61 -4.14
C ILE A 89 -7.44 -7.71 -4.30
N ASN A 90 -7.54 -6.64 -3.52
CA ASN A 90 -8.66 -5.71 -3.62
C ASN A 90 -8.79 -5.10 -5.02
N MET A 91 -7.67 -4.70 -5.64
CA MET A 91 -7.68 -4.15 -6.99
C MET A 91 -8.19 -5.18 -8.02
N ILE A 92 -7.77 -6.43 -7.89
CA ILE A 92 -8.21 -7.52 -8.76
C ILE A 92 -9.70 -7.81 -8.53
N ASP A 93 -10.13 -7.89 -7.27
CA ASP A 93 -11.53 -8.18 -6.91
C ASP A 93 -12.47 -7.05 -7.40
N ASP A 94 -12.11 -5.78 -7.20
CA ASP A 94 -12.87 -4.64 -7.70
C ASP A 94 -13.00 -4.65 -9.23
N THR A 95 -11.92 -5.04 -9.91
CA THR A 95 -11.93 -5.16 -11.38
C THR A 95 -12.83 -6.30 -11.84
N LYS A 96 -12.78 -7.44 -11.16
CA LYS A 96 -13.66 -8.58 -11.44
C LYS A 96 -15.11 -8.29 -11.13
N GLU A 97 -15.39 -7.58 -10.03
CA GLU A 97 -16.74 -7.14 -9.70
C GLU A 97 -17.37 -6.29 -10.82
N ALA A 98 -16.54 -5.44 -11.44
CA ALA A 98 -16.98 -4.56 -12.52
C ALA A 98 -17.10 -5.25 -13.88
N MET A 99 -16.19 -6.18 -14.22
CA MET A 99 -16.05 -6.77 -15.56
C MET A 99 -16.47 -8.25 -15.65
N GLY A 100 -16.65 -8.92 -14.51
CA GLY A 100 -16.95 -10.34 -14.37
C GLY A 100 -15.76 -11.17 -13.90
N ASP A 101 -16.04 -12.27 -13.22
CA ASP A 101 -15.01 -13.17 -12.64
C ASP A 101 -14.15 -13.89 -13.69
N ASP A 102 -14.62 -13.92 -14.93
CA ASP A 102 -14.01 -14.56 -16.09
C ASP A 102 -12.99 -13.68 -16.82
N CYS A 103 -12.63 -12.51 -16.25
CA CYS A 103 -11.60 -11.68 -16.83
C CYS A 103 -10.18 -12.18 -16.50
N ASP A 104 -9.28 -12.07 -17.48
CA ASP A 104 -7.84 -12.18 -17.29
C ASP A 104 -7.25 -10.80 -16.97
N ILE A 105 -6.62 -10.68 -15.80
CA ILE A 105 -6.07 -9.41 -15.32
C ILE A 105 -4.55 -9.49 -15.24
N THR A 106 -3.87 -8.53 -15.88
CA THR A 106 -2.42 -8.37 -15.72
C THR A 106 -2.13 -7.28 -14.70
N TYR A 107 -1.59 -7.69 -13.56
CA TYR A 107 -1.14 -6.83 -12.48
C TYR A 107 0.38 -6.74 -12.46
N VAL A 108 0.95 -5.54 -12.42
CA VAL A 108 2.40 -5.33 -12.46
C VAL A 108 2.83 -4.33 -11.39
N GLY A 109 4.05 -4.50 -10.87
CA GLY A 109 4.68 -3.59 -9.94
C GLY A 109 5.05 -4.24 -8.61
N LEU A 110 5.53 -3.40 -7.69
CA LEU A 110 5.86 -3.75 -6.32
C LEU A 110 4.74 -3.29 -5.38
N ASN A 111 4.76 -3.75 -4.13
CA ASN A 111 3.78 -3.32 -3.14
C ASN A 111 3.65 -1.79 -3.09
N HIS A 112 2.44 -1.29 -3.21
CA HIS A 112 2.03 0.12 -3.28
C HIS A 112 2.49 0.89 -4.54
N LEU A 113 3.39 0.36 -5.35
CA LEU A 113 3.84 0.92 -6.61
C LEU A 113 3.44 -0.02 -7.75
N SER A 114 2.16 -0.04 -8.08
CA SER A 114 1.59 -1.08 -8.93
C SER A 114 0.39 -0.60 -9.74
N TRP A 115 0.15 -1.31 -10.84
CA TRP A 115 -0.91 -1.02 -11.82
C TRP A 115 -1.55 -2.31 -12.33
N ILE A 116 -2.83 -2.21 -12.72
CA ILE A 116 -3.44 -3.15 -13.65
C ILE A 116 -3.21 -2.58 -15.05
N THR A 117 -2.55 -3.33 -15.92
CA THR A 117 -2.12 -2.88 -17.25
C THR A 117 -2.87 -3.57 -18.38
N SER A 118 -3.63 -4.61 -18.08
CA SER A 118 -4.49 -5.31 -19.05
C SER A 118 -5.66 -5.96 -18.33
N VAL A 119 -6.82 -5.87 -18.91
CA VAL A 119 -8.03 -6.59 -18.49
C VAL A 119 -8.64 -7.18 -19.75
N LYS A 120 -8.63 -8.51 -19.87
CA LYS A 120 -9.17 -9.21 -21.06
C LYS A 120 -10.39 -10.03 -20.70
N LYS A 121 -11.39 -10.00 -21.55
CA LYS A 121 -12.57 -10.86 -21.49
C LYS A 121 -12.86 -11.41 -22.87
N ASP A 122 -13.03 -12.73 -23.01
CA ASP A 122 -13.22 -13.41 -24.28
C ASP A 122 -12.14 -13.04 -25.32
N GLY A 123 -10.89 -12.86 -24.86
CA GLY A 123 -9.76 -12.47 -25.71
C GLY A 123 -9.72 -10.99 -26.13
N LYS A 124 -10.74 -10.18 -25.78
CA LYS A 124 -10.77 -8.75 -26.07
C LYS A 124 -10.16 -7.94 -24.92
N GLU A 125 -9.24 -7.01 -25.25
CA GLU A 125 -8.69 -6.05 -24.29
C GLU A 125 -9.73 -4.97 -23.95
N LEU A 126 -9.93 -4.70 -22.65
CA LEU A 126 -10.92 -3.77 -22.12
C LEU A 126 -10.32 -2.55 -21.42
N ILE A 127 -9.00 -2.53 -21.18
CA ILE A 127 -8.35 -1.51 -20.36
C ILE A 127 -8.62 -0.08 -20.88
N ASP A 128 -8.58 0.13 -22.20
CA ASP A 128 -8.76 1.45 -22.79
C ASP A 128 -10.22 1.93 -22.62
N ASP A 129 -11.18 1.03 -22.78
CA ASP A 129 -12.62 1.32 -22.57
C ASP A 129 -12.89 1.65 -21.09
N MET A 130 -12.24 0.94 -20.16
CA MET A 130 -12.35 1.18 -18.71
C MET A 130 -11.77 2.54 -18.32
N LEU A 131 -10.59 2.88 -18.83
CA LEU A 131 -9.96 4.17 -18.58
C LEU A 131 -10.74 5.34 -19.16
N ALA A 132 -11.31 5.19 -20.37
CA ALA A 132 -12.17 6.20 -20.99
C ALA A 132 -13.44 6.46 -20.17
N GLN A 133 -13.94 5.46 -19.45
CA GLN A 133 -15.10 5.58 -18.55
C GLN A 133 -14.71 6.09 -17.15
N GLY A 134 -13.43 6.36 -16.91
CA GLY A 134 -12.92 6.81 -15.61
C GLY A 134 -12.93 5.72 -14.55
N PHE A 135 -12.80 4.45 -14.94
CA PHE A 135 -12.74 3.36 -13.96
C PHE A 135 -11.54 3.50 -13.03
N SER A 136 -11.80 3.35 -11.75
CA SER A 136 -10.78 3.24 -10.70
C SER A 136 -11.19 2.15 -9.73
N THR A 137 -10.22 1.50 -9.10
CA THR A 137 -10.50 0.56 -8.02
C THR A 137 -10.95 1.30 -6.77
N LYS A 138 -11.72 0.63 -5.90
CA LYS A 138 -12.19 1.20 -4.64
C LYS A 138 -11.01 1.64 -3.79
N VAL A 139 -11.12 2.81 -3.19
CA VAL A 139 -10.09 3.35 -2.33
C VAL A 139 -10.16 2.67 -0.97
N MET A 140 -9.01 2.39 -0.38
CA MET A 140 -8.98 1.88 0.99
C MET A 140 -9.55 2.94 1.95
N ALA A 141 -10.29 2.50 2.98
CA ALA A 141 -10.96 3.38 3.92
C ALA A 141 -10.05 4.43 4.62
N ASN A 142 -8.74 4.18 4.63
CA ASN A 142 -7.73 5.05 5.22
C ASN A 142 -6.97 5.92 4.20
N ILE A 143 -7.36 5.87 2.92
CA ILE A 143 -6.78 6.68 1.86
C ILE A 143 -7.91 7.48 1.23
N LYS A 144 -7.91 8.80 1.44
CA LYS A 144 -8.86 9.67 0.75
C LYS A 144 -8.52 9.66 -0.74
N ASP A 145 -9.53 9.44 -1.58
CA ASP A 145 -9.35 9.48 -3.01
C ASP A 145 -9.37 10.93 -3.50
N ASP A 146 -8.24 11.38 -4.02
CA ASP A 146 -8.13 12.68 -4.69
C ASP A 146 -8.23 12.50 -6.21
N GLY A 147 -8.35 11.24 -6.67
CA GLY A 147 -8.42 10.86 -8.06
C GLY A 147 -7.10 11.03 -8.82
N PHE A 148 -6.98 10.29 -9.91
CA PHE A 148 -6.00 10.58 -10.96
C PHE A 148 -6.74 11.30 -12.08
N SER A 149 -6.10 12.30 -12.71
CA SER A 149 -6.68 12.92 -13.89
C SER A 149 -6.79 11.90 -15.03
N LEU A 150 -7.81 12.02 -15.88
CA LEU A 150 -7.95 11.17 -17.06
C LEU A 150 -6.71 11.23 -17.96
N ASP A 151 -6.07 12.40 -18.06
CA ASP A 151 -4.83 12.55 -18.83
C ASP A 151 -3.70 11.71 -18.26
N CYS A 152 -3.58 11.65 -16.92
CA CYS A 152 -2.59 10.82 -16.24
C CYS A 152 -2.88 9.34 -16.49
N LEU A 153 -4.12 8.90 -16.33
CA LEU A 153 -4.53 7.50 -16.54
C LEU A 153 -4.27 7.07 -18.00
N ASN A 154 -4.62 7.91 -18.96
CA ASN A 154 -4.41 7.66 -20.37
C ASN A 154 -2.92 7.64 -20.75
N ALA A 155 -2.11 8.53 -20.17
CA ALA A 155 -0.68 8.57 -20.43
C ALA A 155 0.05 7.30 -19.93
N VAL A 156 -0.36 6.79 -18.76
CA VAL A 156 0.19 5.56 -18.17
C VAL A 156 -0.44 4.31 -18.78
N ARG A 157 -1.66 4.42 -19.30
CA ARG A 157 -2.47 3.33 -19.83
C ARG A 157 -2.59 2.18 -18.83
N GLY A 158 -2.99 2.50 -17.61
CA GLY A 158 -3.15 1.51 -16.54
C GLY A 158 -3.94 2.05 -15.37
N ILE A 159 -4.57 1.15 -14.61
CA ILE A 159 -5.31 1.47 -13.41
C ILE A 159 -4.33 1.45 -12.23
N PRO A 160 -4.02 2.61 -11.63
CA PRO A 160 -3.04 2.71 -10.57
C PRO A 160 -3.58 2.23 -9.22
N SER A 161 -2.69 1.71 -8.38
CA SER A 161 -2.95 1.58 -6.95
C SER A 161 -3.22 2.97 -6.34
N SER A 162 -4.17 3.06 -5.41
CA SER A 162 -4.48 4.30 -4.69
C SER A 162 -3.29 4.92 -3.95
N TYR A 163 -2.30 4.11 -3.57
CA TYR A 163 -1.05 4.61 -2.98
C TYR A 163 -0.21 5.48 -3.92
N LEU A 164 -0.36 5.31 -5.24
CA LEU A 164 0.38 6.10 -6.22
C LEU A 164 0.04 7.59 -6.18
N GLN A 165 -1.10 7.96 -5.59
CA GLN A 165 -1.46 9.36 -5.35
C GLN A 165 -0.43 10.08 -4.46
N TYR A 166 0.20 9.38 -3.52
CA TYR A 166 1.26 9.95 -2.66
C TYR A 166 2.52 10.33 -3.44
N TYR A 167 2.74 9.73 -4.61
CA TYR A 167 3.90 9.96 -5.47
C TYR A 167 3.58 10.93 -6.61
N TYR A 168 2.48 10.72 -7.31
CA TYR A 168 2.15 11.47 -8.52
C TYR A 168 1.22 12.67 -8.28
N CYS A 169 0.46 12.67 -7.19
CA CYS A 169 -0.48 13.73 -6.82
C CYS A 169 -0.07 14.40 -5.50
N ARG A 170 1.24 14.51 -5.24
CA ARG A 170 1.82 14.93 -3.96
C ARG A 170 1.23 16.22 -3.42
N ASP A 171 1.15 17.26 -4.23
CA ASP A 171 0.74 18.60 -3.75
C ASP A 171 -0.74 18.64 -3.38
N ALA A 172 -1.60 18.00 -4.16
CA ALA A 172 -3.00 17.82 -3.84
C ALA A 172 -3.18 17.02 -2.54
N LYS A 173 -2.44 15.90 -2.41
CA LYS A 173 -2.46 15.05 -1.22
C LYS A 173 -2.02 15.79 0.03
N LEU A 174 -0.92 16.54 -0.05
CA LEU A 174 -0.39 17.33 1.06
C LEU A 174 -1.38 18.41 1.50
N LYS A 175 -2.00 19.10 0.54
CA LYS A 175 -3.03 20.10 0.81
C LYS A 175 -4.20 19.48 1.59
N HIS A 176 -4.75 18.38 1.10
CA HIS A 176 -5.88 17.70 1.74
C HIS A 176 -5.53 17.18 3.14
N GLN A 177 -4.34 16.60 3.32
CA GLN A 177 -3.91 16.12 4.65
C GLN A 177 -3.79 17.27 5.66
N LYS A 178 -3.32 18.45 5.25
CA LYS A 178 -3.26 19.64 6.11
C LYS A 178 -4.64 20.21 6.43
N GLU A 179 -5.59 20.13 5.49
CA GLU A 179 -6.98 20.52 5.72
C GLU A 179 -7.65 19.56 6.71
N ASP A 180 -7.47 18.26 6.55
CA ASP A 180 -8.00 17.22 7.44
C ASP A 180 -7.41 17.32 8.87
N GLU A 181 -6.13 17.68 9.01
CA GLU A 181 -5.51 17.89 10.34
C GLU A 181 -6.19 19.02 11.13
N LYS A 182 -6.60 20.08 10.44
CA LYS A 182 -7.32 21.20 11.07
C LYS A 182 -8.73 20.86 11.52
N CYS A 183 -9.30 19.77 10.99
CA CYS A 183 -10.64 19.28 11.32
C CYS A 183 -10.64 18.18 12.39
N ARG A 184 -9.47 17.72 12.83
CA ARG A 184 -9.28 16.71 13.89
C ARG A 184 -8.92 17.36 15.22
#